data_4434b5911d31a981289277233c47a331
#
_entry.id   4434b5911d31a981289277233c47a331
#
_cell.length_a   1.000
_cell.length_b   1.000
_cell.length_c   1.000
_cell.angle_alpha   90.00
_cell.angle_beta   90.00
_cell.angle_gamma   90.00
#
_symmetry.space_group_name_H-M   'P 1'
#
loop_
_entity.id
_entity.type
_entity.pdbx_description
1 polymer ?
#
loop_
_entity_poly.entity_id
_entity_poly.type
_entity_poly.pdbx_seq_one_letter_code
_entity_poly.pdbx_strand_id
1 'polypeptide(L)'
;MAVLAIENLITDHLDLWTAAVRPKSSAGRGSNSKLDLTGIKKLRELILELAVRGKLVPQDPSDEPASVLLERIAAEKTRLVKEGKIKKPKALPEISEEDKPFELPEGWEWSMLAEIAEINPRNESDDTVDASFVPMSLISTAYNGQHEFEARKWGEIKKGFTHFSNGDIGIAKITPCFENSKAAVFRGLINGIGAGTTELHIARPYTDYVSAFFILLNIKSPIYLKKGEAGMTGTAGQKRLAKDFFSFYPLPIPPFAEQHRIVAKVDELMALCDQLELCSESQLAAHQTLVETLLGSLLQPAAAAEGSLTDSSDADECATTMDGGSVENAGAIFDQNWARLSTHFDTLFTTEASIDALKQTILQLAVMGKLVPQDPSDEPASALLARIAAEKAQLVKEKKIKKEKPLPAISENEKPFELPQGWAWCYLQEITFLITDGKHGDCNNLDNSGFYFLSAKNIQNGKLVYDNARQIVESEFAEIHQRTDLEAGDICMVNTGATVGKMAMAQDHIYTRKTTFQKSVAVIKVASNYISNRYVALFLESEIPNLLKLSGGSAINNLLLGDLKRKLLPLPPLVEQHRIVTKVAELMVICDQLKSRLQTSQQTQLALAESLVEDALV
;
A
#
# COMPACT_ATOMS: atom_id res chain seq x y z
N MET A 1 -17.82 16.85 -34.65
CA MET A 1 -18.06 16.51 -33.24
C MET A 1 -17.58 17.65 -32.35
N ALA A 2 -18.31 18.02 -31.30
CA ALA A 2 -17.82 19.05 -30.37
C ALA A 2 -16.58 18.50 -29.65
N VAL A 3 -15.46 19.23 -29.73
CA VAL A 3 -14.27 18.94 -28.93
C VAL A 3 -14.68 19.04 -27.47
N LEU A 4 -14.51 17.95 -26.74
CA LEU A 4 -14.72 17.97 -25.31
C LEU A 4 -13.75 19.00 -24.74
N ALA A 5 -14.25 19.97 -23.97
CA ALA A 5 -13.36 20.87 -23.25
C ALA A 5 -12.70 20.05 -22.10
N ILE A 6 -11.68 19.26 -22.44
CA ILE A 6 -10.95 18.40 -21.48
C ILE A 6 -10.45 19.20 -20.28
N GLU A 7 -10.12 20.46 -20.49
CA GLU A 7 -9.72 21.38 -19.41
C GLU A 7 -10.84 21.57 -18.40
N ASN A 8 -12.08 21.75 -18.86
CA ASN A 8 -13.24 21.83 -17.96
C ASN A 8 -13.47 20.48 -17.26
N LEU A 9 -13.33 19.37 -17.97
CA LEU A 9 -13.45 18.03 -17.35
C LEU A 9 -12.42 17.82 -16.24
N ILE A 10 -11.21 18.35 -16.40
CA ILE A 10 -10.17 18.27 -15.36
C ILE A 10 -10.51 19.21 -14.20
N THR A 11 -10.81 20.49 -14.49
CA THR A 11 -11.02 21.53 -13.46
C THR A 11 -12.30 21.34 -12.67
N ASP A 12 -13.40 20.97 -13.34
CA ASP A 12 -14.70 20.78 -12.69
C ASP A 12 -14.76 19.52 -11.79
N HIS A 13 -13.84 18.58 -12.02
CA HIS A 13 -13.75 17.32 -11.27
C HIS A 13 -12.39 17.12 -10.58
N LEU A 14 -11.68 18.21 -10.28
CA LEU A 14 -10.35 18.16 -9.67
C LEU A 14 -10.35 17.34 -8.37
N ASP A 15 -11.35 17.57 -7.52
CA ASP A 15 -11.50 16.85 -6.24
C ASP A 15 -11.67 15.34 -6.47
N LEU A 16 -12.40 14.95 -7.51
CA LEU A 16 -12.58 13.54 -7.85
C LEU A 16 -11.26 12.89 -8.30
N TRP A 17 -10.52 13.55 -9.20
CA TRP A 17 -9.25 13.02 -9.71
C TRP A 17 -8.19 12.86 -8.62
N THR A 18 -8.16 13.78 -7.64
CA THR A 18 -7.17 13.75 -6.55
C THR A 18 -7.59 12.86 -5.38
N ALA A 19 -8.91 12.70 -5.13
CA ALA A 19 -9.43 11.91 -4.01
C ALA A 19 -9.65 10.42 -4.33
N ALA A 20 -9.70 10.04 -5.62
CA ALA A 20 -9.84 8.63 -6.03
C ALA A 20 -8.51 7.89 -5.85
N VAL A 21 -8.30 7.34 -4.66
CA VAL A 21 -7.07 6.66 -4.24
C VAL A 21 -7.32 5.19 -3.91
N ARG A 22 -6.28 4.37 -4.04
CA ARG A 22 -6.25 2.96 -3.57
C ARG A 22 -5.02 2.70 -2.72
N PRO A 23 -5.08 1.82 -1.69
CA PRO A 23 -3.88 1.35 -1.02
C PRO A 23 -2.97 0.61 -2.03
N LYS A 24 -1.68 0.95 -2.08
CA LYS A 24 -0.72 0.15 -2.87
C LYS A 24 -0.63 -1.26 -2.26
N SER A 25 -0.81 -2.30 -3.08
CA SER A 25 -0.65 -3.69 -2.65
C SER A 25 0.76 -3.91 -2.12
N SER A 26 0.90 -4.16 -0.81
CA SER A 26 2.18 -4.48 -0.17
C SER A 26 2.48 -5.97 -0.31
N ALA A 27 2.98 -6.39 -1.47
CA ALA A 27 3.61 -7.71 -1.63
C ALA A 27 5.04 -7.76 -1.03
N GLY A 28 5.47 -6.74 -0.26
CA GLY A 28 6.81 -6.61 0.31
C GLY A 28 6.79 -6.00 1.72
N ARG A 29 7.73 -6.44 2.54
CA ARG A 29 7.99 -6.04 3.93
C ARG A 29 8.11 -4.51 4.07
N GLY A 30 7.08 -3.86 4.58
CA GLY A 30 7.10 -2.43 4.92
C GLY A 30 5.70 -1.92 5.23
N SER A 31 5.47 -1.40 6.43
CA SER A 31 4.18 -0.92 6.92
C SER A 31 3.80 0.49 6.44
N ASN A 32 4.46 1.04 5.43
CA ASN A 32 4.01 2.29 4.81
C ASN A 32 3.09 1.94 3.64
N SER A 33 1.80 1.95 3.88
CA SER A 33 0.76 1.87 2.86
C SER A 33 0.76 3.18 2.06
N LYS A 34 1.68 3.29 1.08
CA LYS A 34 1.60 4.38 0.10
C LYS A 34 0.28 4.24 -0.65
N LEU A 35 -0.44 5.34 -0.75
CA LEU A 35 -1.64 5.42 -1.57
C LEU A 35 -1.24 5.48 -3.05
N ASP A 36 -2.05 4.88 -3.90
CA ASP A 36 -1.97 5.01 -5.36
C ASP A 36 -3.02 6.02 -5.81
N LEU A 37 -2.59 7.10 -6.46
CA LEU A 37 -3.47 8.17 -6.97
C LEU A 37 -4.17 7.66 -8.25
N THR A 38 -5.09 6.71 -8.06
CA THR A 38 -5.76 5.99 -9.15
C THR A 38 -6.56 6.94 -10.04
N GLY A 39 -7.16 8.01 -9.48
CA GLY A 39 -7.90 9.01 -10.25
C GLY A 39 -7.00 9.74 -11.26
N ILE A 40 -5.83 10.20 -10.86
CA ILE A 40 -4.87 10.87 -11.76
C ILE A 40 -4.36 9.87 -12.82
N LYS A 41 -4.16 8.61 -12.47
CA LYS A 41 -3.81 7.57 -13.44
C LYS A 41 -4.91 7.39 -14.49
N LYS A 42 -6.17 7.34 -14.07
CA LYS A 42 -7.34 7.26 -14.97
C LYS A 42 -7.46 8.49 -15.85
N LEU A 43 -7.15 9.67 -15.33
CA LEU A 43 -7.11 10.91 -16.11
C LEU A 43 -6.04 10.84 -17.21
N ARG A 44 -4.83 10.36 -16.91
CA ARG A 44 -3.78 10.14 -17.92
C ARG A 44 -4.22 9.14 -18.99
N GLU A 45 -4.87 8.05 -18.60
CA GLU A 45 -5.44 7.07 -19.52
C GLU A 45 -6.49 7.71 -20.45
N LEU A 46 -7.38 8.54 -19.90
CA LEU A 46 -8.40 9.27 -20.67
C LEU A 46 -7.78 10.24 -21.69
N ILE A 47 -6.76 11.01 -21.28
CA ILE A 47 -6.05 11.94 -22.18
C ILE A 47 -5.50 11.18 -23.40
N LEU A 48 -4.88 10.02 -23.19
CA LEU A 48 -4.36 9.19 -24.29
C LEU A 48 -5.48 8.63 -25.18
N GLU A 49 -6.59 8.19 -24.58
CA GLU A 49 -7.76 7.71 -25.37
C GLU A 49 -8.38 8.83 -26.22
N LEU A 50 -8.56 10.03 -25.66
CA LEU A 50 -9.08 11.18 -26.41
C LEU A 50 -8.14 11.60 -27.52
N ALA A 51 -6.82 11.55 -27.28
CA ALA A 51 -5.79 11.84 -28.28
C ALA A 51 -5.89 10.95 -29.51
N VAL A 52 -5.99 9.63 -29.30
CA VAL A 52 -6.04 8.65 -30.41
C VAL A 52 -7.40 8.59 -31.11
N ARG A 53 -8.46 9.06 -30.46
CA ARG A 53 -9.82 9.15 -31.03
C ARG A 53 -10.10 10.47 -31.76
N GLY A 54 -9.13 11.41 -31.77
CA GLY A 54 -9.31 12.74 -32.36
C GLY A 54 -10.30 13.64 -31.63
N LYS A 55 -10.50 13.39 -30.31
CA LYS A 55 -11.40 14.18 -29.45
C LYS A 55 -10.64 15.20 -28.58
N LEU A 56 -9.29 15.25 -28.66
CA LEU A 56 -8.45 16.05 -27.77
C LEU A 56 -8.22 17.48 -28.27
N VAL A 57 -8.13 17.67 -29.57
CA VAL A 57 -7.92 18.96 -30.23
C VAL A 57 -8.96 19.17 -31.33
N PRO A 58 -9.31 20.44 -31.68
CA PRO A 58 -10.21 20.68 -32.80
C PRO A 58 -9.55 20.27 -34.13
N GLN A 59 -10.33 19.66 -35.04
CA GLN A 59 -9.95 19.42 -36.41
C GLN A 59 -9.92 20.77 -37.16
N ASP A 60 -8.91 20.96 -38.02
CA ASP A 60 -8.82 22.09 -38.93
C ASP A 60 -9.13 21.63 -40.35
N PRO A 61 -10.24 22.10 -40.98
CA PRO A 61 -10.58 21.70 -42.34
C PRO A 61 -9.57 22.09 -43.39
N SER A 62 -8.62 22.99 -43.08
CA SER A 62 -7.54 23.39 -43.97
C SER A 62 -6.33 22.46 -43.93
N ASP A 63 -6.27 21.52 -42.95
CA ASP A 63 -5.21 20.53 -42.89
C ASP A 63 -5.28 19.57 -44.09
N GLU A 64 -4.12 19.19 -44.61
CA GLU A 64 -4.06 18.18 -45.67
C GLU A 64 -4.52 16.83 -45.13
N PRO A 65 -5.54 16.17 -45.73
CA PRO A 65 -6.09 14.92 -45.20
C PRO A 65 -5.06 13.79 -45.17
N ALA A 66 -5.21 12.87 -44.23
CA ALA A 66 -4.31 11.75 -44.03
C ALA A 66 -4.20 10.81 -45.25
N SER A 67 -5.23 10.75 -46.11
CA SER A 67 -5.19 9.99 -47.38
C SER A 67 -4.02 10.41 -48.27
N VAL A 68 -3.83 11.75 -48.46
CA VAL A 68 -2.73 12.29 -49.24
C VAL A 68 -1.36 11.99 -48.60
N LEU A 69 -1.32 12.05 -47.28
CA LEU A 69 -0.13 11.68 -46.50
C LEU A 69 0.26 10.21 -46.73
N LEU A 70 -0.72 9.29 -46.63
CA LEU A 70 -0.48 7.85 -46.83
C LEU A 70 -0.07 7.54 -48.28
N GLU A 71 -0.61 8.23 -49.29
CA GLU A 71 -0.15 8.11 -50.69
C GLU A 71 1.33 8.48 -50.85
N ARG A 72 1.80 9.55 -50.19
CA ARG A 72 3.22 9.96 -50.21
C ARG A 72 4.11 8.90 -49.52
N ILE A 73 3.65 8.36 -48.42
CA ILE A 73 4.38 7.30 -47.71
C ILE A 73 4.49 6.03 -48.59
N ALA A 74 3.42 5.65 -49.26
CA ALA A 74 3.39 4.50 -50.17
C ALA A 74 4.34 4.71 -51.37
N ALA A 75 4.41 5.95 -51.89
CA ALA A 75 5.36 6.32 -52.97
C ALA A 75 6.82 6.20 -52.49
N GLU A 76 7.11 6.73 -51.30
CA GLU A 76 8.45 6.65 -50.72
C GLU A 76 8.84 5.19 -50.41
N LYS A 77 7.96 4.40 -49.84
CA LYS A 77 8.15 2.96 -49.60
C LYS A 77 8.49 2.22 -50.91
N THR A 78 7.77 2.56 -51.99
CA THR A 78 8.01 2.00 -53.33
C THR A 78 9.40 2.38 -53.83
N ARG A 79 9.84 3.64 -53.64
CA ARG A 79 11.16 4.14 -53.97
C ARG A 79 12.25 3.36 -53.20
N LEU A 80 12.10 3.22 -51.89
CA LEU A 80 13.06 2.50 -51.04
C LEU A 80 13.21 1.02 -51.44
N VAL A 81 12.13 0.36 -51.85
CA VAL A 81 12.14 -1.00 -52.40
C VAL A 81 12.91 -1.05 -53.75
N LYS A 82 12.68 -0.10 -54.66
CA LYS A 82 13.41 -0.03 -55.97
C LYS A 82 14.89 0.23 -55.79
N GLU A 83 15.26 1.04 -54.79
CA GLU A 83 16.66 1.32 -54.44
C GLU A 83 17.33 0.16 -53.67
N GLY A 84 16.60 -0.90 -53.33
CA GLY A 84 17.12 -2.05 -52.56
C GLY A 84 17.42 -1.73 -51.09
N LYS A 85 16.98 -0.57 -50.58
CA LYS A 85 17.20 -0.17 -49.19
C LYS A 85 16.32 -0.94 -48.21
N ILE A 86 15.12 -1.36 -48.65
CA ILE A 86 14.21 -2.21 -47.89
C ILE A 86 13.78 -3.41 -48.73
N LYS A 87 13.48 -4.51 -48.06
CA LYS A 87 12.94 -5.70 -48.74
C LYS A 87 11.51 -5.47 -49.18
N LYS A 88 11.11 -6.05 -50.35
CA LYS A 88 9.71 -5.99 -50.79
C LYS A 88 8.82 -6.59 -49.70
N PRO A 89 7.89 -5.81 -49.14
CA PRO A 89 6.98 -6.30 -48.09
C PRO A 89 5.99 -7.32 -48.69
N LYS A 90 5.48 -8.20 -47.82
CA LYS A 90 4.36 -9.08 -48.15
C LYS A 90 3.09 -8.23 -48.29
N ALA A 91 2.10 -8.76 -49.04
CA ALA A 91 0.78 -8.16 -49.10
C ALA A 91 0.23 -8.01 -47.66
N LEU A 92 -0.33 -6.85 -47.36
CA LEU A 92 -0.97 -6.56 -46.07
C LEU A 92 -2.42 -7.07 -46.11
N PRO A 93 -2.98 -7.51 -44.95
CA PRO A 93 -4.40 -7.78 -44.85
C PRO A 93 -5.21 -6.49 -45.05
N GLU A 94 -6.45 -6.60 -45.46
CA GLU A 94 -7.39 -5.48 -45.45
C GLU A 94 -7.90 -5.22 -44.03
N ILE A 95 -8.11 -3.94 -43.67
CA ILE A 95 -8.73 -3.55 -42.41
C ILE A 95 -10.24 -3.71 -42.57
N SER A 96 -10.84 -4.68 -41.92
CA SER A 96 -12.29 -4.87 -41.92
C SER A 96 -13.00 -3.86 -41.00
N GLU A 97 -14.31 -3.64 -41.20
CA GLU A 97 -15.08 -2.77 -40.30
C GLU A 97 -15.09 -3.28 -38.84
N GLU A 98 -15.01 -4.60 -38.65
CA GLU A 98 -14.98 -5.23 -37.32
C GLU A 98 -13.64 -5.01 -36.59
N ASP A 99 -12.57 -4.71 -37.35
CA ASP A 99 -11.24 -4.43 -36.77
C ASP A 99 -11.14 -2.99 -36.27
N LYS A 100 -11.97 -2.07 -36.76
CA LYS A 100 -11.96 -0.64 -36.42
C LYS A 100 -12.58 -0.43 -35.03
N PRO A 101 -11.82 0.05 -34.07
CA PRO A 101 -12.30 0.14 -32.68
C PRO A 101 -13.26 1.31 -32.41
N PHE A 102 -13.33 2.31 -33.28
CA PHE A 102 -14.18 3.50 -33.20
C PHE A 102 -14.29 4.21 -34.55
N GLU A 103 -15.19 5.18 -34.68
CA GLU A 103 -15.32 6.02 -35.87
C GLU A 103 -14.25 7.10 -35.88
N LEU A 104 -13.64 7.35 -37.07
CA LEU A 104 -12.63 8.41 -37.23
C LEU A 104 -13.27 9.78 -37.51
N PRO A 105 -12.62 10.88 -37.04
CA PRO A 105 -12.94 12.21 -37.50
C PRO A 105 -12.71 12.39 -39.02
N GLU A 106 -13.30 13.44 -39.60
CA GLU A 106 -13.08 13.80 -40.99
C GLU A 106 -11.59 14.12 -41.24
N GLY A 107 -11.07 13.66 -42.37
CA GLY A 107 -9.65 13.84 -42.72
C GLY A 107 -8.68 12.84 -42.13
N TRP A 108 -9.14 11.95 -41.22
CA TRP A 108 -8.34 10.85 -40.68
C TRP A 108 -8.50 9.58 -41.51
N GLU A 109 -7.50 8.72 -41.48
CA GLU A 109 -7.52 7.41 -42.15
C GLU A 109 -7.01 6.29 -41.23
N TRP A 110 -7.57 5.09 -41.43
CA TRP A 110 -7.00 3.90 -40.81
C TRP A 110 -5.80 3.40 -41.61
N SER A 111 -4.69 3.06 -40.91
CA SER A 111 -3.52 2.45 -41.51
C SER A 111 -2.95 1.39 -40.56
N MET A 112 -2.01 0.59 -41.04
CA MET A 112 -1.26 -0.36 -40.24
C MET A 112 0.18 0.09 -40.06
N LEU A 113 0.79 -0.27 -38.92
CA LEU A 113 2.19 0.10 -38.70
C LEU A 113 3.11 -0.43 -39.80
N ALA A 114 2.88 -1.63 -40.31
CA ALA A 114 3.63 -2.21 -41.44
C ALA A 114 3.40 -1.48 -42.79
N GLU A 115 2.40 -0.61 -42.89
CA GLU A 115 2.15 0.21 -44.05
C GLU A 115 3.02 1.47 -44.07
N ILE A 116 3.23 2.06 -42.88
CA ILE A 116 3.91 3.34 -42.69
C ILE A 116 5.33 3.22 -42.16
N ALA A 117 5.75 2.01 -41.73
CA ALA A 117 7.05 1.77 -41.11
C ALA A 117 7.65 0.40 -41.49
N GLU A 118 8.97 0.29 -41.47
CA GLU A 118 9.67 -0.98 -41.51
C GLU A 118 9.66 -1.66 -40.13
N ILE A 119 9.21 -2.92 -40.08
CA ILE A 119 9.09 -3.66 -38.82
C ILE A 119 10.36 -4.50 -38.52
N ASN A 120 10.95 -4.27 -37.36
CA ASN A 120 12.20 -4.88 -36.90
C ASN A 120 13.35 -4.71 -37.88
N PRO A 121 13.74 -3.45 -38.22
CA PRO A 121 14.81 -3.13 -39.14
C PRO A 121 16.15 -3.69 -38.66
N ARG A 122 17.13 -3.73 -39.58
CA ARG A 122 18.51 -4.08 -39.25
C ARG A 122 19.42 -2.92 -39.61
N ASN A 123 20.39 -2.65 -38.74
CA ASN A 123 21.43 -1.66 -38.97
C ASN A 123 22.73 -2.38 -39.40
N GLU A 124 23.45 -1.73 -40.29
CA GLU A 124 24.81 -2.13 -40.69
C GLU A 124 25.76 -0.99 -40.31
N SER A 125 26.84 -1.33 -39.62
CA SER A 125 27.90 -0.40 -39.25
C SER A 125 29.19 -1.19 -38.97
N ASP A 126 30.32 -0.47 -38.93
CA ASP A 126 31.62 -1.04 -38.58
C ASP A 126 31.63 -1.49 -37.10
N ASP A 127 32.28 -2.61 -36.81
CA ASP A 127 32.34 -3.23 -35.48
C ASP A 127 32.97 -2.35 -34.40
N THR A 128 33.85 -1.42 -34.82
CA THR A 128 34.57 -0.51 -33.93
C THR A 128 33.83 0.74 -33.55
N VAL A 129 32.69 1.01 -34.21
CA VAL A 129 31.85 2.20 -33.96
C VAL A 129 31.17 2.08 -32.61
N ASP A 130 31.18 3.17 -31.83
CA ASP A 130 30.40 3.27 -30.61
C ASP A 130 28.90 3.38 -30.93
N ALA A 131 28.07 2.66 -30.18
CA ALA A 131 26.63 2.58 -30.35
C ALA A 131 25.94 2.54 -28.99
N SER A 132 24.64 2.81 -28.99
CA SER A 132 23.82 2.80 -27.75
C SER A 132 23.22 1.42 -27.48
N PHE A 133 23.48 0.86 -26.32
CA PHE A 133 22.81 -0.34 -25.84
C PHE A 133 21.68 0.03 -24.87
N VAL A 134 20.44 -0.38 -25.16
CA VAL A 134 19.25 -0.08 -24.34
C VAL A 134 18.66 -1.38 -23.80
N PRO A 135 18.99 -1.78 -22.56
CA PRO A 135 18.32 -2.88 -21.89
C PRO A 135 16.90 -2.50 -21.50
N MET A 136 16.03 -3.50 -21.25
CA MET A 136 14.63 -3.29 -20.89
C MET A 136 14.43 -2.44 -19.62
N SER A 137 15.38 -2.46 -18.69
CA SER A 137 15.36 -1.66 -17.46
C SER A 137 15.43 -0.15 -17.72
N LEU A 138 16.11 0.24 -18.79
CA LEU A 138 16.33 1.64 -19.18
C LEU A 138 15.23 2.21 -20.11
N ILE A 139 14.18 1.43 -20.41
CA ILE A 139 12.98 1.91 -21.12
C ILE A 139 11.94 2.30 -20.09
N SER A 140 11.51 3.57 -20.14
CA SER A 140 10.51 4.13 -19.23
C SER A 140 9.09 3.63 -19.53
N THR A 141 8.25 3.60 -18.49
CA THR A 141 6.80 3.42 -18.61
C THR A 141 6.07 4.73 -18.88
N ALA A 142 6.74 5.89 -18.73
CA ALA A 142 6.16 7.20 -18.95
C ALA A 142 5.60 7.37 -20.38
N TYR A 143 4.55 8.20 -20.53
CA TYR A 143 3.84 8.40 -21.79
C TYR A 143 4.77 8.90 -22.92
N ASN A 144 5.77 9.73 -22.57
CA ASN A 144 6.70 10.35 -23.52
C ASN A 144 7.82 9.43 -24.03
N GLY A 145 7.83 8.15 -23.58
CA GLY A 145 8.76 7.14 -24.09
C GLY A 145 10.22 7.46 -23.87
N GLN A 146 10.60 7.99 -22.72
CA GLN A 146 12.00 8.24 -22.37
C GLN A 146 12.77 6.94 -22.23
N HIS A 147 14.05 6.97 -22.57
CA HIS A 147 15.00 5.88 -22.40
C HIS A 147 16.38 6.42 -22.04
N GLU A 148 17.15 5.59 -21.38
CA GLU A 148 18.58 5.77 -21.17
C GLU A 148 19.35 4.68 -21.93
N PHE A 149 20.66 4.79 -22.06
CA PHE A 149 21.48 3.80 -22.75
C PHE A 149 22.88 3.68 -22.14
N GLU A 150 23.52 2.56 -22.42
CA GLU A 150 24.93 2.29 -22.15
C GLU A 150 25.71 2.40 -23.45
N ALA A 151 26.90 3.02 -23.42
CA ALA A 151 27.80 3.03 -24.58
C ALA A 151 28.47 1.66 -24.74
N ARG A 152 28.41 1.07 -25.95
CA ARG A 152 29.05 -0.20 -26.30
C ARG A 152 29.58 -0.17 -27.74
N LYS A 153 30.54 -1.01 -28.08
CA LYS A 153 30.95 -1.18 -29.46
C LYS A 153 29.88 -1.93 -30.25
N TRP A 154 29.64 -1.49 -31.51
CA TRP A 154 28.65 -2.13 -32.38
C TRP A 154 28.89 -3.63 -32.55
N GLY A 155 30.16 -4.03 -32.70
CA GLY A 155 30.55 -5.45 -32.80
C GLY A 155 30.07 -6.33 -31.67
N GLU A 156 29.90 -5.77 -30.45
CA GLU A 156 29.43 -6.48 -29.27
C GLU A 156 27.90 -6.66 -29.24
N ILE A 157 27.14 -5.74 -29.87
CA ILE A 157 25.70 -5.69 -29.79
C ILE A 157 24.95 -5.91 -31.11
N LYS A 158 25.68 -6.11 -32.23
CA LYS A 158 25.08 -6.35 -33.54
C LYS A 158 24.44 -7.73 -33.69
N LYS A 159 24.85 -8.73 -32.90
CA LYS A 159 24.31 -10.10 -32.93
C LYS A 159 23.58 -10.45 -31.64
N GLY A 160 22.40 -11.09 -31.76
CA GLY A 160 21.64 -11.52 -30.60
C GLY A 160 20.76 -10.42 -29.96
N PHE A 161 20.68 -9.23 -30.57
CA PHE A 161 19.90 -8.09 -30.09
C PHE A 161 18.98 -7.54 -31.17
N THR A 162 17.98 -6.75 -30.75
CA THR A 162 17.08 -6.02 -31.65
C THR A 162 17.70 -4.66 -31.96
N HIS A 163 17.75 -4.29 -33.26
CA HIS A 163 18.37 -3.04 -33.74
C HIS A 163 17.37 -1.91 -33.83
N PHE A 164 17.83 -0.70 -33.62
CA PHE A 164 17.07 0.53 -33.81
C PHE A 164 18.02 1.71 -34.11
N SER A 165 17.45 2.79 -34.63
CA SER A 165 18.12 4.06 -34.93
C SER A 165 17.33 5.21 -34.32
N ASN A 166 17.89 6.43 -34.38
CA ASN A 166 17.15 7.64 -34.00
C ASN A 166 15.85 7.75 -34.81
N GLY A 167 14.74 8.03 -34.14
CA GLY A 167 13.40 8.13 -34.73
C GLY A 167 12.61 6.81 -34.74
N ASP A 168 13.25 5.66 -34.47
CA ASP A 168 12.55 4.37 -34.37
C ASP A 168 11.68 4.31 -33.12
N ILE A 169 10.54 3.63 -33.23
CA ILE A 169 9.61 3.38 -32.12
C ILE A 169 9.78 1.93 -31.68
N GLY A 170 10.00 1.72 -30.37
CA GLY A 170 10.11 0.39 -29.79
C GLY A 170 9.09 0.15 -28.71
N ILE A 171 8.49 -1.05 -28.68
CA ILE A 171 7.61 -1.52 -27.61
C ILE A 171 8.07 -2.86 -27.07
N ALA A 172 8.02 -3.02 -25.74
CA ALA A 172 8.24 -4.32 -25.11
C ALA A 172 7.15 -5.30 -25.52
N LYS A 173 7.53 -6.54 -25.85
CA LYS A 173 6.58 -7.59 -26.24
C LYS A 173 6.32 -8.63 -25.16
N ILE A 174 7.04 -8.59 -24.04
CA ILE A 174 6.96 -9.60 -22.96
C ILE A 174 6.24 -9.04 -21.73
N THR A 175 5.45 -9.89 -21.04
CA THR A 175 4.90 -9.59 -19.71
C THR A 175 6.02 -9.53 -18.65
N PRO A 176 5.94 -8.66 -17.64
CA PRO A 176 4.93 -7.60 -17.43
C PRO A 176 5.28 -6.28 -18.13
N CYS A 177 6.34 -6.24 -18.96
CA CYS A 177 6.85 -5.00 -19.55
C CYS A 177 5.86 -4.39 -20.54
N PHE A 178 5.15 -5.22 -21.34
CA PHE A 178 4.09 -4.75 -22.24
C PHE A 178 2.90 -4.18 -21.46
N GLU A 179 2.41 -4.91 -20.47
CA GLU A 179 1.29 -4.50 -19.59
C GLU A 179 1.57 -3.16 -18.89
N ASN A 180 2.85 -2.91 -18.56
CA ASN A 180 3.33 -1.65 -18.01
C ASN A 180 3.66 -0.59 -19.07
N SER A 181 3.21 -0.75 -20.32
CA SER A 181 3.41 0.17 -21.44
C SER A 181 4.86 0.61 -21.70
N LYS A 182 5.85 -0.27 -21.45
CA LYS A 182 7.25 0.03 -21.76
C LYS A 182 7.44 0.18 -23.28
N ALA A 183 7.56 1.42 -23.74
CA ALA A 183 7.78 1.78 -25.12
C ALA A 183 8.54 3.10 -25.21
N ALA A 184 9.32 3.30 -26.26
CA ALA A 184 10.11 4.52 -26.46
C ALA A 184 10.19 4.92 -27.92
N VAL A 185 10.38 6.22 -28.17
CA VAL A 185 10.97 6.73 -29.39
C VAL A 185 12.46 6.89 -29.15
N PHE A 186 13.29 6.12 -29.85
CA PHE A 186 14.73 6.16 -29.67
C PHE A 186 15.31 7.44 -30.26
N ARG A 187 16.05 8.19 -29.43
CA ARG A 187 16.66 9.48 -29.83
C ARG A 187 17.93 9.75 -29.02
N GLY A 188 18.78 10.61 -29.56
CA GLY A 188 20.04 10.94 -28.91
C GLY A 188 21.02 9.76 -28.83
N LEU A 189 20.86 8.75 -29.68
CA LEU A 189 21.71 7.58 -29.72
C LEU A 189 23.12 7.95 -30.23
N ILE A 190 24.15 7.30 -29.67
CA ILE A 190 25.54 7.44 -30.12
C ILE A 190 25.61 7.01 -31.58
N ASN A 191 26.17 7.88 -32.44
CA ASN A 191 26.23 7.71 -33.89
C ASN A 191 24.87 7.37 -34.55
N GLY A 192 23.74 7.71 -33.89
CA GLY A 192 22.40 7.51 -34.41
C GLY A 192 21.92 6.06 -34.42
N ILE A 193 22.71 5.10 -33.91
CA ILE A 193 22.38 3.67 -33.93
C ILE A 193 22.41 3.05 -32.53
N GLY A 194 21.61 2.00 -32.37
CA GLY A 194 21.56 1.24 -31.14
C GLY A 194 21.04 -0.17 -31.32
N ALA A 195 21.17 -0.94 -30.25
CA ALA A 195 20.58 -2.25 -30.12
C ALA A 195 20.11 -2.48 -28.67
N GLY A 196 19.12 -3.36 -28.49
CA GLY A 196 18.57 -3.67 -27.17
C GLY A 196 18.09 -5.11 -27.10
N THR A 197 17.42 -5.43 -25.99
CA THR A 197 16.91 -6.78 -25.75
C THR A 197 16.09 -7.32 -26.93
N THR A 198 16.13 -8.63 -27.14
CA THR A 198 15.29 -9.33 -28.13
C THR A 198 13.79 -9.26 -27.82
N GLU A 199 13.42 -8.81 -26.63
CA GLU A 199 12.03 -8.68 -26.18
C GLU A 199 11.40 -7.34 -26.60
N LEU A 200 11.88 -6.70 -27.68
CA LEU A 200 11.31 -5.52 -28.31
C LEU A 200 10.75 -5.84 -29.69
N HIS A 201 9.67 -5.16 -30.07
CA HIS A 201 9.29 -4.90 -31.46
C HIS A 201 9.66 -3.46 -31.83
N ILE A 202 10.20 -3.27 -33.02
CA ILE A 202 10.65 -1.97 -33.53
C ILE A 202 9.91 -1.61 -34.81
N ALA A 203 9.53 -0.36 -34.94
CA ALA A 203 9.00 0.23 -36.16
C ALA A 203 9.89 1.44 -36.54
N ARG A 204 10.35 1.46 -37.77
CA ARG A 204 11.11 2.57 -38.39
C ARG A 204 10.23 3.25 -39.42
N PRO A 205 9.71 4.46 -39.16
CA PRO A 205 8.91 5.20 -40.14
C PRO A 205 9.66 5.35 -41.47
N TYR A 206 8.95 5.22 -42.61
CA TYR A 206 9.55 5.41 -43.94
C TYR A 206 9.84 6.88 -44.25
N THR A 207 9.14 7.79 -43.57
CA THR A 207 9.22 9.24 -43.76
C THR A 207 9.00 9.97 -42.45
N ASP A 208 9.36 11.26 -42.42
CA ASP A 208 9.07 12.16 -41.28
C ASP A 208 7.62 12.72 -41.31
N TYR A 209 6.79 12.27 -42.26
CA TYR A 209 5.39 12.72 -42.37
C TYR A 209 4.46 12.07 -41.35
N VAL A 210 4.91 11.03 -40.64
CA VAL A 210 4.19 10.49 -39.47
C VAL A 210 5.03 10.70 -38.23
N SER A 211 4.45 11.38 -37.26
CA SER A 211 5.10 11.67 -35.99
C SER A 211 5.32 10.37 -35.21
N ALA A 212 6.59 10.02 -34.93
CA ALA A 212 6.93 8.88 -34.09
C ALA A 212 6.29 8.99 -32.68
N PHE A 213 6.13 10.20 -32.16
CA PHE A 213 5.47 10.44 -30.88
C PHE A 213 3.97 10.20 -30.96
N PHE A 214 3.29 10.56 -32.06
CA PHE A 214 1.88 10.22 -32.24
C PHE A 214 1.66 8.70 -32.31
N ILE A 215 2.54 7.97 -33.04
CA ILE A 215 2.53 6.50 -33.01
C ILE A 215 2.75 5.97 -31.59
N LEU A 216 3.70 6.57 -30.84
CA LEU A 216 3.96 6.19 -29.45
C LEU A 216 2.71 6.36 -28.57
N LEU A 217 1.96 7.47 -28.72
CA LEU A 217 0.70 7.68 -27.98
C LEU A 217 -0.31 6.56 -28.29
N ASN A 218 -0.43 6.15 -29.56
CA ASN A 218 -1.32 5.05 -29.96
C ASN A 218 -0.93 3.74 -29.28
N ILE A 219 0.35 3.33 -29.36
CA ILE A 219 0.79 2.05 -28.77
C ILE A 219 0.83 2.06 -27.23
N LYS A 220 0.76 3.24 -26.61
CA LYS A 220 0.61 3.42 -25.15
C LYS A 220 -0.86 3.65 -24.73
N SER A 221 -1.78 3.80 -25.66
CA SER A 221 -3.20 4.00 -25.32
C SER A 221 -3.79 2.76 -24.62
N PRO A 222 -4.72 2.96 -23.69
CA PRO A 222 -5.39 1.86 -23.00
C PRO A 222 -6.05 0.86 -23.95
N ILE A 223 -6.67 1.33 -25.03
CA ILE A 223 -7.32 0.47 -26.02
C ILE A 223 -6.33 -0.48 -26.71
N TYR A 224 -5.16 0.05 -27.13
CA TYR A 224 -4.12 -0.75 -27.74
C TYR A 224 -3.55 -1.79 -26.77
N LEU A 225 -3.21 -1.37 -25.54
CA LEU A 225 -2.64 -2.23 -24.50
C LEU A 225 -3.61 -3.36 -24.12
N LYS A 226 -4.89 -3.04 -23.90
CA LYS A 226 -5.92 -4.02 -23.55
C LYS A 226 -6.14 -5.06 -24.66
N LYS A 227 -6.20 -4.63 -25.92
CA LYS A 227 -6.32 -5.54 -27.10
C LYS A 227 -5.08 -6.43 -27.23
N GLY A 228 -3.88 -5.81 -27.08
CA GLY A 228 -2.62 -6.53 -27.13
C GLY A 228 -2.48 -7.59 -26.04
N GLU A 229 -2.81 -7.24 -24.80
CA GLU A 229 -2.77 -8.16 -23.65
C GLU A 229 -3.70 -9.37 -23.86
N ALA A 230 -4.91 -9.15 -24.36
CA ALA A 230 -5.85 -10.21 -24.68
C ALA A 230 -5.33 -11.17 -25.75
N GLY A 231 -4.50 -10.70 -26.69
CA GLY A 231 -3.88 -11.48 -27.76
C GLY A 231 -2.52 -12.10 -27.42
N MET A 232 -1.97 -11.86 -26.22
CA MET A 232 -0.66 -12.39 -25.85
C MET A 232 -0.69 -13.90 -25.61
N THR A 233 0.34 -14.60 -26.11
CA THR A 233 0.50 -16.05 -25.99
C THR A 233 1.74 -16.44 -25.20
N GLY A 234 1.71 -17.58 -24.52
CA GLY A 234 2.81 -18.11 -23.71
C GLY A 234 2.37 -18.61 -22.33
N THR A 235 3.35 -19.00 -21.51
CA THR A 235 3.10 -19.43 -20.12
C THR A 235 2.84 -18.25 -19.21
N ALA A 236 2.16 -18.48 -18.07
CA ALA A 236 1.88 -17.45 -17.08
C ALA A 236 3.18 -16.71 -16.67
N GLY A 237 3.15 -15.38 -16.72
CA GLY A 237 4.31 -14.51 -16.41
C GLY A 237 5.37 -14.39 -17.53
N GLN A 238 5.21 -15.11 -18.66
CA GLN A 238 6.12 -15.04 -19.82
C GLN A 238 5.36 -15.01 -21.16
N LYS A 239 4.19 -14.39 -21.18
CA LYS A 239 3.44 -14.18 -22.43
C LYS A 239 4.13 -13.16 -23.32
N ARG A 240 3.94 -13.27 -24.62
CA ARG A 240 4.51 -12.37 -25.62
C ARG A 240 3.47 -11.88 -26.61
N LEU A 241 3.57 -10.59 -26.95
CA LEU A 241 2.82 -9.96 -28.01
C LEU A 241 3.29 -10.49 -29.36
N ALA A 242 2.36 -10.96 -30.20
CA ALA A 242 2.69 -11.43 -31.54
C ALA A 242 3.19 -10.27 -32.42
N LYS A 243 4.18 -10.55 -33.30
CA LYS A 243 4.65 -9.57 -34.27
C LYS A 243 3.52 -9.09 -35.18
N ASP A 244 2.62 -9.99 -35.55
CA ASP A 244 1.50 -9.67 -36.46
C ASP A 244 0.53 -8.69 -35.84
N PHE A 245 0.25 -8.79 -34.51
CA PHE A 245 -0.51 -7.75 -33.82
C PHE A 245 0.18 -6.38 -33.92
N PHE A 246 1.46 -6.30 -33.56
CA PHE A 246 2.21 -5.04 -33.67
C PHE A 246 2.24 -4.47 -35.08
N SER A 247 2.32 -5.35 -36.11
CA SER A 247 2.41 -4.96 -37.52
C SER A 247 1.10 -4.52 -38.14
N PHE A 248 -0.01 -5.19 -37.75
CA PHE A 248 -1.30 -5.11 -38.48
C PHE A 248 -2.45 -4.53 -37.64
N TYR A 249 -2.21 -4.16 -36.37
CA TYR A 249 -3.23 -3.47 -35.60
C TYR A 249 -3.61 -2.15 -36.29
N PRO A 250 -4.91 -1.87 -36.49
CA PRO A 250 -5.36 -0.62 -37.10
C PRO A 250 -4.98 0.59 -36.25
N LEU A 251 -4.22 1.50 -36.80
CA LEU A 251 -3.84 2.78 -36.17
C LEU A 251 -4.58 3.92 -36.86
N PRO A 252 -5.22 4.83 -36.12
CA PRO A 252 -5.80 6.05 -36.67
C PRO A 252 -4.69 7.01 -37.00
N ILE A 253 -4.69 7.55 -38.22
CA ILE A 253 -3.70 8.50 -38.69
C ILE A 253 -4.38 9.85 -38.99
N PRO A 254 -4.10 10.92 -38.23
CA PRO A 254 -4.59 12.26 -38.50
C PRO A 254 -3.76 12.97 -39.56
N PRO A 255 -4.24 14.11 -40.09
CA PRO A 255 -3.44 15.08 -40.79
C PRO A 255 -2.13 15.39 -40.06
N PHE A 256 -1.03 15.59 -40.81
CA PHE A 256 0.29 15.76 -40.20
C PHE A 256 0.38 16.93 -39.20
N ALA A 257 -0.24 18.07 -39.52
CA ALA A 257 -0.29 19.23 -38.63
C ALA A 257 -1.08 18.91 -37.34
N GLU A 258 -2.16 18.14 -37.46
CA GLU A 258 -2.96 17.72 -36.30
C GLU A 258 -2.20 16.74 -35.39
N GLN A 259 -1.37 15.82 -35.94
CA GLN A 259 -0.50 14.95 -35.12
C GLN A 259 0.35 15.78 -34.15
N HIS A 260 0.94 16.90 -34.63
CA HIS A 260 1.75 17.78 -33.80
C HIS A 260 0.93 18.51 -32.73
N ARG A 261 -0.27 19.00 -33.10
CA ARG A 261 -1.18 19.66 -32.13
C ARG A 261 -1.59 18.67 -31.02
N ILE A 262 -1.91 17.44 -31.39
CA ILE A 262 -2.26 16.38 -30.44
C ILE A 262 -1.10 16.10 -29.48
N VAL A 263 0.12 15.86 -30.00
CA VAL A 263 1.29 15.59 -29.18
C VAL A 263 1.57 16.74 -28.21
N ALA A 264 1.56 17.98 -28.68
CA ALA A 264 1.77 19.17 -27.86
C ALA A 264 0.71 19.29 -26.75
N LYS A 265 -0.57 19.02 -27.06
CA LYS A 265 -1.66 19.06 -26.08
C LYS A 265 -1.55 17.94 -25.05
N VAL A 266 -1.16 16.74 -25.48
CA VAL A 266 -0.88 15.64 -24.53
C VAL A 266 0.26 16.01 -23.58
N ASP A 267 1.37 16.57 -24.09
CA ASP A 267 2.49 17.00 -23.26
C ASP A 267 2.06 18.04 -22.21
N GLU A 268 1.25 19.03 -22.60
CA GLU A 268 0.69 20.05 -21.70
C GLU A 268 -0.17 19.42 -20.59
N LEU A 269 -1.11 18.54 -20.96
CA LEU A 269 -2.04 17.92 -20.01
C LEU A 269 -1.34 16.90 -19.10
N MET A 270 -0.35 16.18 -19.61
CA MET A 270 0.45 15.25 -18.78
C MET A 270 1.31 16.01 -17.77
N ALA A 271 1.89 17.16 -18.14
CA ALA A 271 2.59 18.02 -17.19
C ALA A 271 1.65 18.54 -16.09
N LEU A 272 0.40 18.86 -16.42
CA LEU A 272 -0.62 19.21 -15.42
C LEU A 272 -0.90 18.00 -14.48
N CYS A 273 -1.04 16.79 -15.02
CA CYS A 273 -1.21 15.59 -14.22
C CYS A 273 -0.02 15.34 -13.29
N ASP A 274 1.21 15.60 -13.73
CA ASP A 274 2.42 15.48 -12.90
C ASP A 274 2.41 16.48 -11.74
N GLN A 275 1.96 17.72 -12.00
CA GLN A 275 1.79 18.75 -10.96
C GLN A 275 0.70 18.35 -9.94
N LEU A 276 -0.44 17.83 -10.41
CA LEU A 276 -1.52 17.37 -9.55
C LEU A 276 -1.07 16.20 -8.66
N GLU A 277 -0.30 15.26 -9.20
CA GLU A 277 0.26 14.13 -8.46
C GLU A 277 1.20 14.62 -7.35
N LEU A 278 2.14 15.51 -7.68
CA LEU A 278 3.08 16.08 -6.71
C LEU A 278 2.37 16.87 -5.61
N CYS A 279 1.39 17.71 -5.96
CA CYS A 279 0.57 18.46 -5.01
C CYS A 279 -0.20 17.52 -4.08
N SER A 280 -0.84 16.47 -4.62
CA SER A 280 -1.61 15.51 -3.84
C SER A 280 -0.73 14.69 -2.90
N GLU A 281 0.44 14.23 -3.34
CA GLU A 281 1.40 13.53 -2.49
C GLU A 281 1.92 14.43 -1.36
N SER A 282 2.25 15.69 -1.67
CA SER A 282 2.69 16.68 -0.67
C SER A 282 1.61 16.99 0.36
N GLN A 283 0.37 17.17 -0.09
CA GLN A 283 -0.79 17.42 0.77
C GLN A 283 -1.06 16.24 1.70
N LEU A 284 -1.02 15.00 1.19
CA LEU A 284 -1.19 13.80 2.00
C LEU A 284 -0.10 13.68 3.06
N ALA A 285 1.16 13.96 2.72
CA ALA A 285 2.28 13.92 3.67
C ALA A 285 2.15 15.00 4.76
N ALA A 286 1.83 16.23 4.37
CA ALA A 286 1.62 17.33 5.31
C ALA A 286 0.44 17.06 6.25
N HIS A 287 -0.65 16.52 5.71
CA HIS A 287 -1.82 16.14 6.48
C HIS A 287 -1.52 15.01 7.48
N GLN A 288 -0.76 13.99 7.09
CA GLN A 288 -0.33 12.94 7.99
C GLN A 288 0.50 13.50 9.15
N THR A 289 1.46 14.39 8.86
CA THR A 289 2.27 15.06 9.89
C THR A 289 1.40 15.88 10.85
N LEU A 290 0.39 16.59 10.34
CA LEU A 290 -0.54 17.35 11.17
C LEU A 290 -1.31 16.41 12.12
N VAL A 291 -1.88 15.32 11.63
CA VAL A 291 -2.61 14.35 12.44
C VAL A 291 -1.70 13.72 13.50
N GLU A 292 -0.49 13.30 13.14
CA GLU A 292 0.48 12.73 14.09
C GLU A 292 0.86 13.74 15.18
N THR A 293 1.04 15.01 14.82
CA THR A 293 1.34 16.09 15.79
C THR A 293 0.17 16.35 16.74
N LEU A 294 -1.06 16.42 16.20
CA LEU A 294 -2.27 16.61 17.01
C LEU A 294 -2.49 15.42 17.97
N LEU A 295 -2.35 14.19 17.48
CA LEU A 295 -2.48 13.00 18.31
C LEU A 295 -1.36 12.92 19.37
N GLY A 296 -0.13 13.31 19.00
CA GLY A 296 1.00 13.40 19.91
C GLY A 296 0.78 14.40 21.05
N SER A 297 0.13 15.53 20.79
CA SER A 297 -0.19 16.54 21.80
C SER A 297 -1.16 16.02 22.89
N LEU A 298 -2.04 15.07 22.54
CA LEU A 298 -2.93 14.41 23.50
C LEU A 298 -2.18 13.55 24.52
N LEU A 299 -1.00 13.06 24.15
CA LEU A 299 -0.17 12.20 25.01
C LEU A 299 0.72 13.00 25.97
N GLN A 300 0.96 14.29 25.70
CA GLN A 300 1.82 15.13 26.53
C GLN A 300 1.18 15.49 27.89
N PRO A 301 1.96 15.73 28.95
CA PRO A 301 1.45 16.27 30.21
C PRO A 301 0.88 17.68 30.01
N ALA A 302 -0.20 18.01 30.73
CA ALA A 302 -0.89 19.30 30.60
C ALA A 302 0.00 20.54 30.86
N ALA A 303 1.10 20.39 31.61
CA ALA A 303 2.04 21.47 31.92
C ALA A 303 2.93 21.93 30.73
N ALA A 304 3.00 21.15 29.63
CA ALA A 304 3.78 21.51 28.45
C ALA A 304 3.03 22.34 27.41
N ALA A 305 1.69 22.46 27.55
CA ALA A 305 0.86 23.16 26.57
C ALA A 305 0.78 24.68 26.77
N GLU A 306 1.18 25.22 27.92
CA GLU A 306 1.12 26.66 28.22
C GLU A 306 2.37 27.45 27.76
N GLY A 307 3.44 26.76 27.35
CA GLY A 307 4.72 27.39 26.99
C GLY A 307 4.88 27.80 25.52
N SER A 308 3.92 27.55 24.63
CA SER A 308 4.11 27.71 23.16
C SER A 308 3.33 28.83 22.49
N LEU A 309 2.58 29.66 23.22
CA LEU A 309 1.74 30.72 22.63
C LEU A 309 1.79 32.08 23.39
N THR A 310 2.93 32.48 23.91
CA THR A 310 3.07 33.89 24.35
C THR A 310 4.43 34.42 23.98
N ASP A 311 4.52 34.99 22.80
CA ASP A 311 5.45 36.07 22.52
C ASP A 311 4.62 37.35 22.32
N SER A 312 4.33 38.06 23.41
CA SER A 312 4.07 39.50 23.44
C SER A 312 4.06 40.00 24.88
N SER A 313 5.01 40.85 25.15
CA SER A 313 5.19 41.76 26.28
C SER A 313 3.89 42.20 26.96
N ASP A 314 3.72 41.88 28.25
CA ASP A 314 3.41 42.87 29.30
C ASP A 314 3.56 42.16 30.66
N ALA A 315 4.58 42.59 31.41
CA ALA A 315 4.78 42.26 32.82
C ALA A 315 4.00 43.28 33.66
N ASP A 316 3.06 42.79 34.46
CA ASP A 316 2.95 43.16 35.87
C ASP A 316 1.78 42.45 36.59
N GLU A 317 2.11 42.04 37.84
CA GLU A 317 1.21 41.71 38.96
C GLU A 317 0.09 40.66 38.76
N CYS A 318 0.33 39.40 39.21
CA CYS A 318 -0.45 38.84 40.31
C CYS A 318 0.17 37.55 40.87
N ALA A 319 0.93 37.68 41.95
CA ALA A 319 1.32 36.56 42.80
C ALA A 319 0.15 36.21 43.71
N THR A 320 -0.59 35.13 43.40
CA THR A 320 -1.48 34.49 44.35
C THR A 320 -1.44 32.99 44.21
N THR A 321 -0.85 32.35 45.23
CA THR A 321 -1.05 30.98 45.75
C THR A 321 -1.34 29.87 44.71
N MET A 322 -0.28 29.14 44.36
CA MET A 322 -0.37 27.77 43.81
C MET A 322 -0.80 26.84 44.96
N ASP A 323 -2.09 26.62 45.09
CA ASP A 323 -2.60 25.44 45.81
C ASP A 323 -2.70 24.26 44.83
N GLY A 324 -2.35 23.07 45.30
CA GLY A 324 -2.17 21.85 44.52
C GLY A 324 -3.29 21.60 43.52
N GLY A 325 -3.02 21.85 42.24
CA GLY A 325 -3.83 21.50 41.10
C GLY A 325 -3.85 19.99 40.92
N SER A 326 -4.88 19.38 41.42
CA SER A 326 -5.16 17.98 41.50
C SER A 326 -5.18 17.30 40.13
N VAL A 327 -4.63 16.07 40.10
CA VAL A 327 -4.73 15.04 39.05
C VAL A 327 -6.21 14.65 38.72
N GLU A 328 -7.17 15.32 39.35
CA GLU A 328 -8.62 15.03 39.25
C GLU A 328 -9.25 15.22 37.87
N ASN A 329 -8.51 15.69 36.84
CA ASN A 329 -9.18 16.16 35.62
C ASN A 329 -8.69 15.53 34.30
N ALA A 330 -7.89 14.47 34.30
CA ALA A 330 -7.36 13.90 33.05
C ALA A 330 -8.48 13.34 32.13
N GLY A 331 -9.47 12.70 32.71
CA GLY A 331 -10.63 12.19 31.94
C GLY A 331 -11.51 13.30 31.39
N ALA A 332 -11.72 14.40 32.16
CA ALA A 332 -12.50 15.54 31.69
C ALA A 332 -11.75 16.33 30.58
N ILE A 333 -10.43 16.44 30.69
CA ILE A 333 -9.57 17.02 29.65
C ILE A 333 -9.66 16.16 28.37
N PHE A 334 -9.61 14.83 28.51
CA PHE A 334 -9.77 13.93 27.38
C PHE A 334 -11.15 14.13 26.72
N ASP A 335 -12.24 14.12 27.46
CA ASP A 335 -13.60 14.29 26.91
C ASP A 335 -13.75 15.63 26.17
N GLN A 336 -13.18 16.71 26.70
CA GLN A 336 -13.17 18.02 26.03
C GLN A 336 -12.35 17.99 24.73
N ASN A 337 -11.15 17.43 24.75
CA ASN A 337 -10.31 17.31 23.57
C ASN A 337 -10.91 16.35 22.55
N TRP A 338 -11.52 15.26 23.00
CA TRP A 338 -12.26 14.33 22.16
C TRP A 338 -13.46 14.98 21.48
N ALA A 339 -14.24 15.76 22.21
CA ALA A 339 -15.36 16.51 21.64
C ALA A 339 -14.90 17.47 20.54
N ARG A 340 -13.77 18.18 20.75
CA ARG A 340 -13.16 19.06 19.73
C ARG A 340 -12.65 18.25 18.54
N LEU A 341 -11.96 17.15 18.76
CA LEU A 341 -11.42 16.28 17.71
C LEU A 341 -12.54 15.67 16.89
N SER A 342 -13.64 15.22 17.55
CA SER A 342 -14.77 14.55 16.89
C SER A 342 -15.52 15.44 15.91
N THR A 343 -15.53 16.77 16.12
CA THR A 343 -16.13 17.71 15.15
C THR A 343 -15.37 17.80 13.82
N HIS A 344 -14.13 17.28 13.79
CA HIS A 344 -13.24 17.32 12.62
C HIS A 344 -12.85 15.94 12.11
N PHE A 345 -13.53 14.87 12.51
CA PHE A 345 -13.17 13.51 12.13
C PHE A 345 -13.10 13.30 10.62
N ASP A 346 -14.07 13.82 9.89
CA ASP A 346 -14.14 13.64 8.42
C ASP A 346 -13.01 14.40 7.69
N THR A 347 -12.44 15.44 8.31
CA THR A 347 -11.30 16.20 7.74
C THR A 347 -9.94 15.70 8.21
N LEU A 348 -9.85 15.13 9.42
CA LEU A 348 -8.58 14.67 10.01
C LEU A 348 -8.27 13.22 9.68
N PHE A 349 -9.27 12.35 9.56
CA PHE A 349 -9.05 10.91 9.39
C PHE A 349 -9.42 10.44 7.97
N THR A 350 -8.73 11.00 6.98
CA THR A 350 -8.94 10.78 5.55
C THR A 350 -8.14 9.60 4.97
N THR A 351 -7.34 8.92 5.80
CA THR A 351 -6.54 7.75 5.41
C THR A 351 -6.67 6.63 6.44
N GLU A 352 -6.52 5.38 6.01
CA GLU A 352 -6.48 4.25 6.96
C GLU A 352 -5.35 4.41 7.98
N ALA A 353 -4.19 4.93 7.56
CA ALA A 353 -3.04 5.17 8.43
C ALA A 353 -3.36 6.17 9.55
N SER A 354 -4.10 7.24 9.25
CA SER A 354 -4.52 8.23 10.28
C SER A 354 -5.51 7.63 11.27
N ILE A 355 -6.42 6.76 10.83
CA ILE A 355 -7.36 6.05 11.72
C ILE A 355 -6.60 5.02 12.60
N ASP A 356 -5.63 4.30 12.03
CA ASP A 356 -4.82 3.35 12.80
C ASP A 356 -3.94 4.09 13.83
N ALA A 357 -3.42 5.29 13.51
CA ALA A 357 -2.73 6.17 14.46
C ALA A 357 -3.66 6.62 15.60
N LEU A 358 -4.91 6.99 15.28
CA LEU A 358 -5.93 7.32 16.30
C LEU A 358 -6.18 6.14 17.25
N LYS A 359 -6.38 4.94 16.72
CA LYS A 359 -6.55 3.71 17.53
C LYS A 359 -5.36 3.50 18.46
N GLN A 360 -4.14 3.65 17.95
CA GLN A 360 -2.94 3.50 18.76
C GLN A 360 -2.85 4.56 19.86
N THR A 361 -3.22 5.80 19.57
CA THR A 361 -3.26 6.89 20.56
C THR A 361 -4.29 6.61 21.66
N ILE A 362 -5.48 6.11 21.31
CA ILE A 362 -6.50 5.71 22.29
C ILE A 362 -5.95 4.63 23.24
N LEU A 363 -5.26 3.62 22.71
CA LEU A 363 -4.64 2.57 23.54
C LEU A 363 -3.56 3.14 24.45
N GLN A 364 -2.73 4.07 23.97
CA GLN A 364 -1.71 4.74 24.78
C GLN A 364 -2.33 5.58 25.89
N LEU A 365 -3.35 6.38 25.61
CA LEU A 365 -4.08 7.16 26.62
C LEU A 365 -4.71 6.24 27.69
N ALA A 366 -5.24 5.09 27.28
CA ALA A 366 -5.82 4.10 28.17
C ALA A 366 -4.78 3.58 29.19
N VAL A 367 -3.59 3.21 28.73
CA VAL A 367 -2.53 2.66 29.58
C VAL A 367 -1.77 3.73 30.38
N MET A 368 -1.87 5.00 29.99
CA MET A 368 -1.34 6.15 30.74
C MET A 368 -2.30 6.67 31.80
N GLY A 369 -3.53 6.12 31.91
CA GLY A 369 -4.54 6.57 32.84
C GLY A 369 -5.17 7.94 32.48
N LYS A 370 -5.13 8.31 31.21
CA LYS A 370 -5.66 9.60 30.71
C LYS A 370 -7.02 9.47 30.01
N LEU A 371 -7.56 8.23 29.88
CA LEU A 371 -8.77 7.97 29.11
C LEU A 371 -10.07 8.08 29.92
N VAL A 372 -10.01 7.77 31.20
CA VAL A 372 -11.15 7.81 32.13
C VAL A 372 -10.78 8.53 33.40
N PRO A 373 -11.75 9.14 34.10
CA PRO A 373 -11.45 9.74 35.41
C PRO A 373 -11.08 8.67 36.45
N GLN A 374 -10.12 9.00 37.31
CA GLN A 374 -9.79 8.22 38.50
C GLN A 374 -10.83 8.44 39.58
N ASP A 375 -11.13 7.37 40.34
CA ASP A 375 -11.97 7.42 41.52
C ASP A 375 -11.12 7.13 42.78
N PRO A 376 -10.92 8.11 43.67
CA PRO A 376 -10.12 7.92 44.89
C PRO A 376 -10.67 6.82 45.83
N SER A 377 -11.93 6.42 45.66
CA SER A 377 -12.57 5.36 46.44
C SER A 377 -12.27 3.95 45.93
N ASP A 378 -11.68 3.83 44.73
CA ASP A 378 -11.29 2.53 44.17
C ASP A 378 -10.16 1.91 45.01
N GLU A 379 -10.21 0.59 45.19
CA GLU A 379 -9.15 -0.14 45.88
C GLU A 379 -7.82 -0.02 45.11
N PRO A 380 -6.73 0.45 45.72
CA PRO A 380 -5.49 0.68 45.01
C PRO A 380 -4.87 -0.63 44.46
N ALA A 381 -4.20 -0.54 43.32
CA ALA A 381 -3.58 -1.68 42.64
C ALA A 381 -2.54 -2.42 43.52
N SER A 382 -1.90 -1.72 44.45
CA SER A 382 -0.97 -2.36 45.42
C SER A 382 -1.65 -3.42 46.27
N ALA A 383 -2.91 -3.24 46.66
CA ALA A 383 -3.69 -4.23 47.38
C ALA A 383 -4.01 -5.46 46.51
N LEU A 384 -4.31 -5.25 45.21
CA LEU A 384 -4.51 -6.31 44.25
C LEU A 384 -3.23 -7.15 44.11
N LEU A 385 -2.07 -6.52 43.92
CA LEU A 385 -0.77 -7.19 43.81
C LEU A 385 -0.43 -8.00 45.04
N ALA A 386 -0.70 -7.50 46.25
CA ALA A 386 -0.48 -8.25 47.48
C ALA A 386 -1.34 -9.51 47.54
N ARG A 387 -2.61 -9.46 47.13
CA ARG A 387 -3.49 -10.65 47.10
C ARG A 387 -3.03 -11.66 46.04
N ILE A 388 -2.66 -11.22 44.85
CA ILE A 388 -2.13 -12.10 43.81
C ILE A 388 -0.85 -12.78 44.28
N ALA A 389 0.06 -12.05 44.92
CA ALA A 389 1.30 -12.62 45.46
C ALA A 389 1.01 -13.70 46.55
N ALA A 390 0.03 -13.48 47.44
CA ALA A 390 -0.39 -14.44 48.45
C ALA A 390 -0.99 -15.72 47.80
N GLU A 391 -1.88 -15.56 46.81
CA GLU A 391 -2.45 -16.71 46.10
C GLU A 391 -1.39 -17.49 45.33
N LYS A 392 -0.49 -16.80 44.61
CA LYS A 392 0.64 -17.46 43.92
C LYS A 392 1.51 -18.25 44.90
N ALA A 393 1.81 -17.70 46.08
CA ALA A 393 2.57 -18.41 47.10
C ALA A 393 1.84 -19.68 47.61
N GLN A 394 0.52 -19.62 47.72
CA GLN A 394 -0.30 -20.77 48.10
C GLN A 394 -0.31 -21.84 46.99
N LEU A 395 -0.53 -21.44 45.73
CA LEU A 395 -0.51 -22.36 44.58
C LEU A 395 0.86 -23.06 44.39
N VAL A 396 1.95 -22.34 44.67
CA VAL A 396 3.30 -22.94 44.70
C VAL A 396 3.45 -23.98 45.81
N LYS A 397 2.94 -23.71 47.02
CA LYS A 397 2.94 -24.70 48.14
C LYS A 397 2.12 -25.94 47.78
N GLU A 398 1.00 -25.76 47.11
CA GLU A 398 0.13 -26.83 46.63
C GLU A 398 0.69 -27.55 45.37
N LYS A 399 1.83 -27.11 44.84
CA LYS A 399 2.47 -27.64 43.63
C LYS A 399 1.59 -27.50 42.35
N LYS A 400 0.62 -26.60 42.36
CA LYS A 400 -0.23 -26.32 41.21
C LYS A 400 0.46 -25.43 40.15
N ILE A 401 1.35 -24.54 40.61
CA ILE A 401 2.21 -23.74 39.74
C ILE A 401 3.68 -23.87 40.12
N LYS A 402 4.58 -23.67 39.16
CA LYS A 402 6.03 -23.71 39.41
C LYS A 402 6.48 -22.41 40.08
N LYS A 403 7.42 -22.53 41.05
CA LYS A 403 8.08 -21.37 41.63
C LYS A 403 8.91 -20.65 40.56
N GLU A 404 8.59 -19.40 40.28
CA GLU A 404 9.34 -18.57 39.36
C GLU A 404 10.50 -17.85 40.07
N LYS A 405 11.52 -17.45 39.28
CA LYS A 405 12.61 -16.64 39.83
C LYS A 405 12.08 -15.22 40.11
N PRO A 406 12.42 -14.63 41.27
CA PRO A 406 12.05 -13.26 41.57
C PRO A 406 12.68 -12.32 40.53
N LEU A 407 11.93 -11.32 40.11
CA LEU A 407 12.43 -10.23 39.25
C LEU A 407 13.08 -9.14 40.10
N PRO A 408 14.01 -8.34 39.56
CA PRO A 408 14.61 -7.22 40.27
C PRO A 408 13.53 -6.19 40.64
N ALA A 409 13.80 -5.36 41.64
CA ALA A 409 12.93 -4.23 41.95
C ALA A 409 12.93 -3.22 40.78
N ILE A 410 11.75 -2.68 40.46
CA ILE A 410 11.58 -1.69 39.38
C ILE A 410 12.26 -0.39 39.82
N SER A 411 13.25 0.07 39.08
CA SER A 411 13.94 1.34 39.35
C SER A 411 13.16 2.52 38.73
N GLU A 412 13.36 3.74 39.26
CA GLU A 412 12.70 4.93 38.74
C GLU A 412 13.01 5.19 37.25
N ASN A 413 14.25 4.88 36.84
CA ASN A 413 14.68 5.07 35.44
C ASN A 413 14.03 4.08 34.44
N GLU A 414 13.42 3.00 34.91
CA GLU A 414 12.71 2.03 34.08
C GLU A 414 11.25 2.40 33.84
N LYS A 415 10.71 3.35 34.65
CA LYS A 415 9.32 3.79 34.56
C LYS A 415 9.17 4.78 33.40
N PRO A 416 8.37 4.48 32.35
CA PRO A 416 8.28 5.34 31.16
C PRO A 416 7.51 6.63 31.40
N PHE A 417 6.67 6.71 32.45
CA PHE A 417 5.88 7.89 32.82
C PHE A 417 5.40 7.78 34.28
N GLU A 418 4.92 8.89 34.83
CA GLU A 418 4.31 8.93 36.17
C GLU A 418 2.91 8.33 36.13
N LEU A 419 2.58 7.52 37.13
CA LEU A 419 1.27 6.88 37.25
C LEU A 419 0.27 7.75 37.99
N PRO A 420 -1.04 7.67 37.63
CA PRO A 420 -2.12 8.23 38.44
C PRO A 420 -2.15 7.64 39.85
N GLN A 421 -2.81 8.36 40.78
CA GLN A 421 -2.99 7.88 42.14
C GLN A 421 -3.76 6.55 42.15
N GLY A 422 -3.38 5.63 43.02
CA GLY A 422 -3.97 4.30 43.11
C GLY A 422 -3.43 3.26 42.13
N TRP A 423 -2.66 3.68 41.12
CA TRP A 423 -2.00 2.76 40.18
C TRP A 423 -0.65 2.26 40.72
N ALA A 424 -0.17 1.15 40.18
CA ALA A 424 1.14 0.60 40.54
C ALA A 424 1.85 0.01 39.31
N TRP A 425 3.18 0.21 39.23
CA TRP A 425 3.98 -0.52 38.25
C TRP A 425 4.21 -1.96 38.71
N CYS A 426 4.03 -2.90 37.81
CA CYS A 426 4.36 -4.32 38.05
C CYS A 426 4.90 -4.97 36.77
N TYR A 427 5.56 -6.09 36.92
CA TYR A 427 5.92 -6.95 35.80
C TYR A 427 4.72 -7.82 35.39
N LEU A 428 4.57 -8.11 34.09
CA LEU A 428 3.53 -9.01 33.60
C LEU A 428 3.55 -10.37 34.30
N GLN A 429 4.75 -10.87 34.65
CA GLN A 429 4.92 -12.08 35.45
C GLN A 429 4.22 -12.01 36.81
N GLU A 430 4.14 -10.86 37.45
CA GLU A 430 3.57 -10.74 38.80
C GLU A 430 2.05 -10.95 38.81
N ILE A 431 1.36 -10.56 37.73
CA ILE A 431 -0.09 -10.64 37.59
C ILE A 431 -0.57 -11.87 36.79
N THR A 432 0.32 -12.77 36.41
CA THR A 432 -0.01 -13.96 35.61
C THR A 432 0.36 -15.24 36.37
N PHE A 433 -0.47 -16.28 36.25
CA PHE A 433 -0.16 -17.60 36.77
C PHE A 433 0.74 -18.41 35.84
N LEU A 434 0.66 -18.16 34.55
CA LEU A 434 1.41 -18.86 33.52
C LEU A 434 1.71 -17.95 32.32
N ILE A 435 2.97 -17.95 31.88
CA ILE A 435 3.39 -17.47 30.56
C ILE A 435 4.23 -18.56 29.94
N THR A 436 3.71 -19.20 28.90
CA THR A 436 4.35 -20.35 28.22
C THR A 436 4.09 -20.27 26.73
N ASP A 437 4.73 -21.12 25.94
CA ASP A 437 4.47 -21.33 24.52
C ASP A 437 4.06 -22.77 24.20
N GLY A 438 3.66 -23.02 22.95
CA GLY A 438 3.29 -24.35 22.50
C GLY A 438 4.49 -25.29 22.27
N LYS A 439 4.26 -26.42 21.59
CA LYS A 439 5.27 -27.47 21.36
C LYS A 439 6.34 -26.99 20.36
N HIS A 440 7.60 -27.25 20.72
CA HIS A 440 8.72 -27.14 19.81
C HIS A 440 8.81 -28.45 18.98
N GLY A 441 8.68 -28.33 17.66
CA GLY A 441 8.66 -29.45 16.72
C GLY A 441 7.28 -29.75 16.19
N ASP A 442 7.16 -30.86 15.50
CA ASP A 442 5.93 -31.28 14.83
C ASP A 442 5.14 -32.31 15.68
N CYS A 443 3.90 -32.55 15.30
CA CYS A 443 3.00 -33.52 15.90
C CYS A 443 2.45 -34.48 14.85
N ASN A 444 2.02 -35.67 15.26
CA ASN A 444 1.33 -36.60 14.40
C ASN A 444 -0.11 -36.13 14.15
N ASN A 445 -0.47 -36.01 12.87
CA ASN A 445 -1.81 -35.63 12.48
C ASN A 445 -2.79 -36.80 12.65
N LEU A 446 -3.99 -36.46 13.10
CA LEU A 446 -5.12 -37.38 13.11
C LEU A 446 -6.40 -36.59 12.82
N ASP A 447 -6.90 -36.72 11.60
CA ASP A 447 -8.11 -36.03 11.19
C ASP A 447 -9.32 -36.49 12.02
N ASN A 448 -10.18 -35.55 12.37
CA ASN A 448 -11.37 -35.76 13.19
C ASN A 448 -11.10 -36.31 14.61
N SER A 449 -9.89 -36.13 15.14
CA SER A 449 -9.57 -36.51 16.53
C SER A 449 -10.31 -35.65 17.56
N GLY A 450 -10.71 -34.43 17.17
CA GLY A 450 -11.29 -33.44 18.07
C GLY A 450 -10.27 -32.70 18.96
N PHE A 451 -8.94 -32.94 18.79
CA PHE A 451 -7.86 -32.26 19.48
C PHE A 451 -7.10 -31.33 18.53
N TYR A 452 -7.16 -30.04 18.80
CA TYR A 452 -6.67 -29.01 17.89
C TYR A 452 -5.24 -28.56 18.21
N PHE A 453 -4.41 -28.42 17.17
CA PHE A 453 -3.04 -27.91 17.25
C PHE A 453 -2.91 -26.65 16.42
N LEU A 454 -3.11 -25.49 17.07
CA LEU A 454 -3.17 -24.20 16.42
C LEU A 454 -1.78 -23.56 16.28
N SER A 455 -1.67 -22.66 15.32
CA SER A 455 -0.47 -21.88 15.03
C SER A 455 -0.85 -20.40 14.81
N ALA A 456 0.14 -19.55 14.51
CA ALA A 456 -0.07 -18.13 14.24
C ALA A 456 -1.15 -17.83 13.19
N LYS A 457 -1.35 -18.71 12.20
CA LYS A 457 -2.39 -18.56 11.16
C LYS A 457 -3.82 -18.69 11.69
N ASN A 458 -3.98 -19.36 12.83
CA ASN A 458 -5.28 -19.60 13.47
C ASN A 458 -5.69 -18.46 14.43
N ILE A 459 -4.85 -17.42 14.58
CA ILE A 459 -5.16 -16.20 15.33
C ILE A 459 -5.58 -15.14 14.32
N GLN A 460 -6.89 -14.83 14.27
CA GLN A 460 -7.48 -13.91 13.31
C GLN A 460 -8.54 -13.03 14.00
N ASN A 461 -8.47 -11.73 13.79
CA ASN A 461 -9.46 -10.75 14.29
C ASN A 461 -9.77 -10.90 15.79
N GLY A 462 -8.75 -11.10 16.60
CA GLY A 462 -8.89 -11.25 18.06
C GLY A 462 -9.51 -12.58 18.53
N LYS A 463 -9.66 -13.56 17.62
CA LYS A 463 -10.31 -14.87 17.89
C LYS A 463 -9.43 -16.03 17.47
N LEU A 464 -9.62 -17.18 18.14
CA LEU A 464 -9.10 -18.46 17.69
C LEU A 464 -10.03 -19.04 16.62
N VAL A 465 -9.47 -19.34 15.43
CA VAL A 465 -10.21 -19.87 14.27
C VAL A 465 -9.89 -21.34 14.09
N TYR A 466 -10.93 -22.16 14.05
CA TYR A 466 -10.86 -23.61 14.00
C TYR A 466 -11.12 -24.19 12.59
N ASP A 467 -11.57 -23.39 11.65
CA ASP A 467 -11.84 -23.81 10.27
C ASP A 467 -10.56 -24.34 9.62
N ASN A 468 -10.60 -25.58 9.16
CA ASN A 468 -9.43 -26.28 8.61
C ASN A 468 -8.21 -26.29 9.55
N ALA A 469 -8.45 -26.20 10.86
CA ALA A 469 -7.39 -26.27 11.85
C ALA A 469 -6.83 -27.70 11.95
N ARG A 470 -5.52 -27.78 12.10
CA ARG A 470 -4.81 -29.04 12.25
C ARG A 470 -5.28 -29.76 13.52
N GLN A 471 -5.51 -31.07 13.43
CA GLN A 471 -5.83 -31.93 14.55
C GLN A 471 -4.73 -32.98 14.72
N ILE A 472 -4.51 -33.39 15.98
CA ILE A 472 -3.43 -34.27 16.39
C ILE A 472 -3.96 -35.42 17.25
N VAL A 473 -3.11 -36.42 17.48
CA VAL A 473 -3.44 -37.56 18.37
C VAL A 473 -3.57 -37.11 19.83
N GLU A 474 -4.51 -37.71 20.55
CA GLU A 474 -4.84 -37.36 21.94
C GLU A 474 -3.63 -37.42 22.90
N SER A 475 -2.74 -38.40 22.71
CA SER A 475 -1.56 -38.54 23.57
C SER A 475 -0.61 -37.35 23.47
N GLU A 476 -0.36 -36.83 22.26
CA GLU A 476 0.48 -35.65 22.09
C GLU A 476 -0.24 -34.37 22.55
N PHE A 477 -1.57 -34.29 22.32
CA PHE A 477 -2.37 -33.21 22.88
C PHE A 477 -2.22 -33.17 24.41
N ALA A 478 -2.40 -34.29 25.10
CA ALA A 478 -2.33 -34.36 26.57
C ALA A 478 -0.96 -33.92 27.11
N GLU A 479 0.14 -34.33 26.45
CA GLU A 479 1.50 -33.91 26.80
C GLU A 479 1.66 -32.39 26.73
N ILE A 480 1.19 -31.77 25.64
CA ILE A 480 1.35 -30.33 25.43
C ILE A 480 0.39 -29.53 26.32
N HIS A 481 -0.84 -30.03 26.47
CA HIS A 481 -1.87 -29.39 27.28
C HIS A 481 -1.49 -29.29 28.75
N GLN A 482 -0.77 -30.27 29.32
CA GLN A 482 -0.20 -30.17 30.66
C GLN A 482 0.66 -28.91 30.86
N ARG A 483 1.25 -28.38 29.79
CA ARG A 483 2.08 -27.16 29.83
C ARG A 483 1.30 -25.91 29.51
N THR A 484 0.40 -25.97 28.54
CA THR A 484 -0.34 -24.79 28.06
C THR A 484 -1.62 -24.55 28.86
N ASP A 485 -2.28 -25.58 29.30
CA ASP A 485 -3.49 -25.59 30.16
C ASP A 485 -4.47 -24.47 29.76
N LEU A 486 -4.84 -24.45 28.45
CA LEU A 486 -5.65 -23.37 27.89
C LEU A 486 -7.07 -23.38 28.45
N GLU A 487 -7.50 -22.22 28.95
CA GLU A 487 -8.86 -21.97 29.43
C GLU A 487 -9.47 -20.75 28.79
N ALA A 488 -10.81 -20.62 28.91
CA ALA A 488 -11.50 -19.44 28.46
C ALA A 488 -11.00 -18.18 29.18
N GLY A 489 -10.75 -17.11 28.41
CA GLY A 489 -10.18 -15.87 28.90
C GLY A 489 -8.66 -15.78 28.84
N ASP A 490 -7.93 -16.87 28.60
CA ASP A 490 -6.48 -16.82 28.40
C ASP A 490 -6.12 -16.03 27.14
N ILE A 491 -5.01 -15.29 27.20
CA ILE A 491 -4.52 -14.52 26.07
C ILE A 491 -3.54 -15.39 25.26
N CYS A 492 -3.84 -15.55 23.97
CA CYS A 492 -3.00 -16.27 23.01
C CYS A 492 -2.32 -15.24 22.10
N MET A 493 -0.99 -15.13 22.17
CA MET A 493 -0.22 -14.13 21.43
C MET A 493 0.78 -14.79 20.50
N VAL A 494 0.83 -14.37 19.24
CA VAL A 494 1.89 -14.81 18.30
C VAL A 494 3.21 -14.20 18.75
N ASN A 495 4.16 -15.05 19.12
CA ASN A 495 5.48 -14.65 19.59
C ASN A 495 6.61 -14.89 18.57
N THR A 496 6.36 -15.62 17.48
CA THR A 496 7.38 -15.91 16.46
C THR A 496 6.80 -15.86 15.05
N GLY A 497 7.52 -15.23 14.12
CA GLY A 497 7.20 -15.18 12.70
C GLY A 497 6.75 -13.79 12.19
N ALA A 498 6.23 -13.72 10.97
CA ALA A 498 5.86 -12.47 10.32
C ALA A 498 4.67 -11.72 10.97
N THR A 499 3.90 -12.41 11.82
CA THR A 499 2.69 -11.85 12.45
C THR A 499 2.82 -11.76 13.98
N VAL A 500 4.05 -11.60 14.49
CA VAL A 500 4.31 -11.35 15.92
C VAL A 500 3.44 -10.18 16.41
N GLY A 501 2.85 -10.34 17.60
CA GLY A 501 1.95 -9.37 18.19
C GLY A 501 0.46 -9.61 17.92
N LYS A 502 0.08 -10.44 16.93
CA LYS A 502 -1.33 -10.84 16.80
C LYS A 502 -1.78 -11.59 18.07
N MET A 503 -2.95 -11.22 18.56
CA MET A 503 -3.51 -11.80 19.78
C MET A 503 -4.95 -12.27 19.58
N ALA A 504 -5.35 -13.23 20.40
CA ALA A 504 -6.73 -13.64 20.60
C ALA A 504 -6.97 -13.95 22.08
N MET A 505 -8.16 -13.66 22.56
CA MET A 505 -8.62 -14.23 23.83
C MET A 505 -9.28 -15.58 23.56
N ALA A 506 -8.89 -16.61 24.31
CA ALA A 506 -9.54 -17.90 24.26
C ALA A 506 -11.01 -17.78 24.65
N GLN A 507 -11.90 -18.21 23.77
CA GLN A 507 -13.34 -18.08 23.93
C GLN A 507 -13.87 -19.19 24.86
N ASP A 508 -15.01 -18.98 25.50
CA ASP A 508 -15.73 -20.06 26.15
C ASP A 508 -16.42 -20.93 25.08
N HIS A 509 -15.67 -21.91 24.57
CA HIS A 509 -16.08 -22.79 23.50
C HIS A 509 -15.66 -24.23 23.78
N ILE A 510 -16.44 -25.20 23.26
CA ILE A 510 -16.20 -26.65 23.48
C ILE A 510 -14.80 -27.10 23.03
N TYR A 511 -14.21 -26.39 22.07
CA TYR A 511 -12.85 -26.73 21.57
C TYR A 511 -11.73 -26.11 22.38
N THR A 512 -11.97 -25.10 23.22
CA THR A 512 -10.92 -24.39 23.95
C THR A 512 -10.10 -25.34 24.83
N ARG A 513 -10.74 -26.18 25.62
CA ARG A 513 -10.05 -27.17 26.44
C ARG A 513 -9.46 -28.36 25.67
N LYS A 514 -9.72 -28.44 24.36
CA LYS A 514 -9.17 -29.42 23.43
C LYS A 514 -8.16 -28.79 22.45
N THR A 515 -7.66 -27.60 22.79
CA THR A 515 -6.75 -26.83 21.96
C THR A 515 -5.39 -26.72 22.60
N THR A 516 -4.36 -26.85 21.79
CA THR A 516 -2.97 -26.52 22.12
C THR A 516 -2.27 -25.87 20.94
N PHE A 517 -1.02 -25.44 21.10
CA PHE A 517 -0.35 -24.57 20.16
C PHE A 517 1.03 -25.07 19.74
N GLN A 518 1.45 -24.63 18.55
CA GLN A 518 2.86 -24.62 18.15
C GLN A 518 3.63 -23.55 18.96
N LYS A 519 4.94 -23.66 19.02
CA LYS A 519 5.85 -22.72 19.70
C LYS A 519 5.70 -21.25 19.26
N SER A 520 5.07 -21.01 18.12
CA SER A 520 4.82 -19.66 17.58
C SER A 520 3.73 -18.89 18.30
N VAL A 521 3.05 -19.52 19.27
CA VAL A 521 1.98 -18.89 20.05
C VAL A 521 2.28 -19.05 21.53
N ALA A 522 2.36 -17.91 22.22
CA ALA A 522 2.44 -17.84 23.68
C ALA A 522 1.03 -17.84 24.28
N VAL A 523 0.87 -18.54 25.40
CA VAL A 523 -0.32 -18.53 26.25
C VAL A 523 -0.01 -17.76 27.52
N ILE A 524 -0.83 -16.77 27.84
CA ILE A 524 -0.70 -15.90 29.02
C ILE A 524 -1.97 -16.06 29.83
N LYS A 525 -1.84 -16.72 31.00
CA LYS A 525 -2.92 -16.96 31.96
C LYS A 525 -2.85 -15.88 33.05
N VAL A 526 -3.75 -14.93 33.01
CA VAL A 526 -3.83 -13.82 33.96
C VAL A 526 -4.50 -14.28 35.26
N ALA A 527 -4.18 -13.64 36.37
CA ALA A 527 -4.87 -13.84 37.68
C ALA A 527 -6.29 -13.20 37.61
N SER A 528 -7.17 -13.81 36.82
CA SER A 528 -8.46 -13.23 36.38
C SER A 528 -9.46 -12.91 37.49
N ASN A 529 -9.26 -13.48 38.69
CA ASN A 529 -10.04 -13.14 39.90
C ASN A 529 -9.76 -11.69 40.39
N TYR A 530 -8.61 -11.12 40.01
CA TYR A 530 -8.12 -9.82 40.50
C TYR A 530 -7.82 -8.84 39.37
N ILE A 531 -7.64 -9.32 38.15
CA ILE A 531 -7.18 -8.53 37.00
C ILE A 531 -8.09 -8.81 35.80
N SER A 532 -8.47 -7.78 35.07
CA SER A 532 -9.17 -7.91 33.81
C SER A 532 -8.25 -8.42 32.70
N ASN A 533 -8.51 -9.62 32.19
CA ASN A 533 -7.76 -10.19 31.04
C ASN A 533 -7.82 -9.25 29.83
N ARG A 534 -8.96 -8.55 29.65
CA ARG A 534 -9.13 -7.57 28.56
C ARG A 534 -8.22 -6.37 28.72
N TYR A 535 -8.02 -5.87 29.96
CA TYR A 535 -7.07 -4.78 30.20
C TYR A 535 -5.64 -5.19 29.88
N VAL A 536 -5.23 -6.40 30.29
CA VAL A 536 -3.90 -6.92 29.96
C VAL A 536 -3.73 -7.09 28.44
N ALA A 537 -4.75 -7.55 27.74
CA ALA A 537 -4.73 -7.64 26.27
C ALA A 537 -4.60 -6.25 25.62
N LEU A 538 -5.33 -5.24 26.08
CA LEU A 538 -5.20 -3.85 25.61
C LEU A 538 -3.81 -3.28 25.84
N PHE A 539 -3.24 -3.53 27.02
CA PHE A 539 -1.86 -3.14 27.32
C PHE A 539 -0.86 -3.80 26.35
N LEU A 540 -0.96 -5.11 26.15
CA LEU A 540 -0.08 -5.81 25.22
C LEU A 540 -0.25 -5.30 23.79
N GLU A 541 -1.47 -4.97 23.37
CA GLU A 541 -1.77 -4.39 22.06
C GLU A 541 -1.13 -3.00 21.90
N SER A 542 -1.20 -2.14 22.92
CA SER A 542 -0.56 -0.82 22.92
C SER A 542 0.98 -0.92 22.79
N GLU A 543 1.56 -2.02 23.29
CA GLU A 543 3.00 -2.26 23.31
C GLU A 543 3.55 -3.00 22.07
N ILE A 544 2.70 -3.47 21.16
CA ILE A 544 3.14 -4.17 19.93
C ILE A 544 4.23 -3.40 19.18
N PRO A 545 4.13 -2.07 18.93
CA PRO A 545 5.19 -1.33 18.24
C PRO A 545 6.55 -1.41 18.95
N ASN A 546 6.55 -1.36 20.28
CA ASN A 546 7.77 -1.45 21.11
C ASN A 546 8.32 -2.87 21.14
N LEU A 547 7.45 -3.88 21.26
CA LEU A 547 7.83 -5.30 21.24
C LEU A 547 8.44 -5.71 19.89
N LEU A 548 7.92 -5.18 18.79
CA LEU A 548 8.48 -5.42 17.45
C LEU A 548 9.87 -4.78 17.28
N LYS A 549 10.13 -3.61 17.87
CA LYS A 549 11.47 -3.01 17.87
C LYS A 549 12.49 -3.86 18.62
N LEU A 550 12.09 -4.49 19.74
CA LEU A 550 12.95 -5.38 20.52
C LEU A 550 13.26 -6.70 19.78
N SER A 551 12.35 -7.18 18.93
CA SER A 551 12.54 -8.41 18.15
C SER A 551 13.45 -8.23 16.91
N GLY A 552 13.91 -7.00 16.63
CA GLY A 552 14.59 -6.62 15.39
C GLY A 552 16.07 -7.01 15.34
N GLY A 553 16.46 -7.61 14.23
CA GLY A 553 17.85 -7.96 13.86
C GLY A 553 18.01 -9.31 13.17
N SER A 554 17.05 -10.21 13.24
CA SER A 554 17.04 -11.48 12.51
C SER A 554 15.98 -11.50 11.41
N ALA A 555 16.16 -12.35 10.38
CA ALA A 555 15.19 -12.52 9.29
C ALA A 555 13.81 -13.01 9.78
N ILE A 556 13.69 -13.43 11.04
CA ILE A 556 12.45 -13.88 11.69
C ILE A 556 12.30 -13.11 13.00
N ASN A 557 11.24 -12.34 13.16
CA ASN A 557 10.89 -11.70 14.40
C ASN A 557 10.59 -12.78 15.46
N ASN A 558 11.22 -12.68 16.63
CA ASN A 558 11.02 -13.61 17.73
C ASN A 558 10.98 -12.84 19.06
N LEU A 559 9.83 -12.87 19.72
CA LEU A 559 9.62 -12.29 21.04
C LEU A 559 9.83 -13.40 22.09
N LEU A 560 10.85 -13.25 22.92
CA LEU A 560 11.17 -14.24 23.94
C LEU A 560 10.16 -14.18 25.09
N LEU A 561 9.79 -15.34 25.63
CA LEU A 561 8.92 -15.41 26.82
C LEU A 561 9.51 -14.66 28.02
N GLY A 562 10.85 -14.61 28.13
CA GLY A 562 11.54 -13.84 29.15
C GLY A 562 11.30 -12.33 29.06
N ASP A 563 11.18 -11.80 27.84
CA ASP A 563 10.90 -10.38 27.61
C ASP A 563 9.44 -10.07 27.93
N LEU A 564 8.51 -10.96 27.58
CA LEU A 564 7.10 -10.84 28.00
C LEU A 564 6.98 -10.86 29.53
N LYS A 565 7.66 -11.78 30.22
CA LYS A 565 7.62 -11.87 31.67
C LYS A 565 8.10 -10.61 32.37
N ARG A 566 9.13 -9.96 31.83
CA ARG A 566 9.73 -8.71 32.34
C ARG A 566 9.09 -7.44 31.82
N LYS A 567 8.02 -7.55 31.03
CA LYS A 567 7.33 -6.36 30.52
C LYS A 567 6.69 -5.62 31.68
N LEU A 568 7.05 -4.33 31.84
CA LEU A 568 6.46 -3.43 32.81
C LEU A 568 5.05 -3.04 32.36
N LEU A 569 4.09 -3.19 33.27
CA LEU A 569 2.67 -2.90 33.07
C LEU A 569 2.21 -1.88 34.11
N PRO A 570 1.59 -0.78 33.70
CA PRO A 570 0.89 0.15 34.61
C PRO A 570 -0.45 -0.49 35.00
N LEU A 571 -0.62 -0.82 36.27
CA LEU A 571 -1.81 -1.52 36.76
C LEU A 571 -2.73 -0.55 37.47
N PRO A 572 -3.97 -0.31 36.95
CA PRO A 572 -5.02 0.44 37.63
C PRO A 572 -5.76 -0.38 38.69
N PRO A 573 -6.56 0.25 39.55
CA PRO A 573 -7.60 -0.40 40.33
C PRO A 573 -8.52 -1.26 39.44
N LEU A 574 -9.02 -2.40 39.95
CA LEU A 574 -9.82 -3.34 39.14
C LEU A 574 -11.07 -2.69 38.52
N VAL A 575 -11.76 -1.84 39.27
CA VAL A 575 -12.95 -1.15 38.77
C VAL A 575 -12.59 -0.20 37.63
N GLU A 576 -11.46 0.50 37.75
CA GLU A 576 -10.95 1.38 36.70
C GLU A 576 -10.50 0.59 35.46
N GLN A 577 -9.90 -0.61 35.60
CA GLN A 577 -9.63 -1.49 34.46
C GLN A 577 -10.88 -1.75 33.62
N HIS A 578 -12.02 -1.98 34.25
CA HIS A 578 -13.29 -2.20 33.55
C HIS A 578 -13.82 -0.94 32.87
N ARG A 579 -13.70 0.23 33.53
CA ARG A 579 -14.06 1.53 32.90
C ARG A 579 -13.21 1.79 31.65
N ILE A 580 -11.90 1.57 31.75
CA ILE A 580 -10.95 1.70 30.62
C ILE A 580 -11.34 0.78 29.47
N VAL A 581 -11.56 -0.50 29.74
CA VAL A 581 -11.92 -1.49 28.72
C VAL A 581 -13.21 -1.12 28.00
N THR A 582 -14.22 -0.64 28.74
CA THR A 582 -15.49 -0.21 28.18
C THR A 582 -15.31 1.02 27.29
N LYS A 583 -14.58 2.04 27.76
CA LYS A 583 -14.34 3.27 26.99
C LYS A 583 -13.54 3.00 25.72
N VAL A 584 -12.50 2.17 25.81
CA VAL A 584 -11.72 1.75 24.62
C VAL A 584 -12.61 1.04 23.61
N ALA A 585 -13.48 0.11 24.06
CA ALA A 585 -14.37 -0.60 23.15
C ALA A 585 -15.33 0.36 22.41
N GLU A 586 -15.90 1.36 23.12
CA GLU A 586 -16.74 2.40 22.51
C GLU A 586 -15.98 3.19 21.43
N LEU A 587 -14.76 3.64 21.75
CA LEU A 587 -13.95 4.45 20.84
C LEU A 587 -13.45 3.63 19.62
N MET A 588 -13.14 2.35 19.82
CA MET A 588 -12.75 1.46 18.71
C MET A 588 -13.91 1.23 17.73
N VAL A 589 -15.15 1.14 18.21
CA VAL A 589 -16.33 1.07 17.33
C VAL A 589 -16.45 2.32 16.45
N ILE A 590 -16.17 3.51 17.00
CA ILE A 590 -16.18 4.77 16.23
C ILE A 590 -15.07 4.73 15.16
N CYS A 591 -13.86 4.30 15.52
CA CYS A 591 -12.76 4.16 14.56
C CYS A 591 -13.07 3.16 13.44
N ASP A 592 -13.73 2.03 13.76
CA ASP A 592 -14.14 1.04 12.76
C ASP A 592 -15.23 1.59 11.83
N GLN A 593 -16.16 2.37 12.35
CA GLN A 593 -17.15 3.07 11.53
C GLN A 593 -16.51 4.10 10.61
N LEU A 594 -15.54 4.89 11.10
CA LEU A 594 -14.77 5.83 10.26
C LEU A 594 -14.04 5.09 9.14
N LYS A 595 -13.38 3.98 9.45
CA LYS A 595 -12.68 3.15 8.46
C LYS A 595 -13.62 2.62 7.39
N SER A 596 -14.79 2.12 7.79
CA SER A 596 -15.80 1.63 6.86
C SER A 596 -16.36 2.73 5.95
N ARG A 597 -16.64 3.93 6.51
CA ARG A 597 -17.09 5.09 5.71
C ARG A 597 -16.02 5.54 4.72
N LEU A 598 -14.76 5.61 5.14
CA LEU A 598 -13.64 5.95 4.28
C LEU A 598 -13.52 4.98 3.10
N GLN A 599 -13.57 3.67 3.35
CA GLN A 599 -13.51 2.65 2.31
C GLN A 599 -14.68 2.76 1.32
N THR A 600 -15.89 2.99 1.81
CA THR A 600 -17.07 3.20 0.96
C THR A 600 -16.92 4.47 0.12
N SER A 601 -16.46 5.57 0.71
CA SER A 601 -16.21 6.83 0.00
C SER A 601 -15.17 6.64 -1.12
N GLN A 602 -14.05 5.99 -0.83
CA GLN A 602 -13.01 5.70 -1.81
C GLN A 602 -13.52 4.83 -2.97
N GLN A 603 -14.32 3.80 -2.68
CA GLN A 603 -14.95 2.97 -3.71
C GLN A 603 -15.90 3.78 -4.59
N THR A 604 -16.71 4.66 -4.00
CA THR A 604 -17.63 5.55 -4.73
C THR A 604 -16.86 6.51 -5.63
N GLN A 605 -15.81 7.14 -5.12
CA GLN A 605 -14.97 8.06 -5.90
C GLN A 605 -14.31 7.36 -7.10
N LEU A 606 -13.83 6.14 -6.92
CA LEU A 606 -13.27 5.34 -8.01
C LEU A 606 -14.32 5.00 -9.07
N ALA A 607 -15.51 4.59 -8.66
CA ALA A 607 -16.62 4.29 -9.59
C ALA A 607 -17.06 5.53 -10.36
N LEU A 608 -17.12 6.70 -9.71
CA LEU A 608 -17.43 7.97 -10.36
C LEU A 608 -16.35 8.38 -11.36
N ALA A 609 -15.07 8.21 -11.02
CA ALA A 609 -13.97 8.50 -11.94
C ALA A 609 -14.00 7.55 -13.16
N GLU A 610 -14.35 6.28 -12.98
CA GLU A 610 -14.52 5.32 -14.07
C GLU A 610 -15.71 5.69 -14.98
N SER A 611 -16.86 6.04 -14.40
CA SER A 611 -18.03 6.50 -15.15
C SER A 611 -17.73 7.76 -15.96
N LEU A 612 -17.01 8.72 -15.36
CA LEU A 612 -16.65 9.97 -16.04
C LEU A 612 -15.73 9.73 -17.24
N VAL A 613 -14.81 8.76 -17.13
CA VAL A 613 -13.96 8.32 -18.25
C VAL A 613 -14.81 7.69 -19.35
N GLU A 614 -15.75 6.81 -19.01
CA GLU A 614 -16.63 6.15 -19.97
C GLU A 614 -17.51 7.17 -20.72
N ASP A 615 -18.13 8.09 -19.99
CA ASP A 615 -18.99 9.16 -20.56
C ASP A 615 -18.22 10.07 -21.52
N ALA A 616 -16.96 10.39 -21.20
CA ALA A 616 -16.11 11.23 -22.06
C ALA A 616 -15.69 10.53 -23.36
N LEU A 617 -15.70 9.20 -23.39
CA LEU A 617 -15.30 8.42 -24.57
C LEU A 617 -16.47 8.13 -25.53
N VAL A 618 -17.71 8.23 -25.09
CA VAL A 618 -18.91 8.13 -25.93
C VAL A 618 -19.10 9.40 -26.74
#